data_f1c3ba38abd54b57ca62310e7b601d0d
#
_entry.id   f1c3ba38abd54b57ca62310e7b601d0d
#
_cell.length_a   1.000
_cell.length_b   1.000
_cell.length_c   1.000
_cell.angle_alpha   90.00
_cell.angle_beta   90.00
_cell.angle_gamma   90.00
#
_symmetry.space_group_name_H-M   'P 1'
#
loop_
_entity.id
_entity.type
_entity.pdbx_description
1 polymer ?
#
loop_
_entity_poly.entity_id
_entity_poly.type
_entity_poly.pdbx_seq_one_letter_code
_entity_poly.pdbx_strand_id
1 'polypeptide(L)'
;MKRYYIIIAVLLLGATACTKNFEEYNTDNTGVSTGQLKPDFNDVGIYLLQAERSIINFSGGGDPNSYQVQQNLNADLFSGYFMSPNPFNGGRNNTNYFMMSGWNGEAFKVGYLNIMSPISKLRTNRIDTAFPAVWAVAQIVQVAGMSRVTDIYGPIPYSKAGSSKTDLAYDSQEDIYKRFFLELDTATANLQNYINSGEQLPFTFANFDLVYNGDFSKW
;
A
#
# COMPACT_ATOMS: atom_id res chain seq x y z
N MET A 1 34.65 -33.12 38.33
CA MET A 1 34.79 -31.75 37.76
C MET A 1 35.31 -31.78 36.31
N LYS A 2 36.39 -32.42 35.96
CA LYS A 2 36.93 -32.44 34.58
C LYS A 2 35.92 -32.91 33.49
N ARG A 3 35.05 -33.86 33.78
CA ARG A 3 34.04 -34.36 32.83
C ARG A 3 32.97 -33.32 32.45
N TYR A 4 32.58 -32.41 33.36
CA TYR A 4 31.62 -31.35 33.07
C TYR A 4 32.20 -30.27 32.14
N TYR A 5 33.49 -29.95 32.28
CA TYR A 5 34.16 -29.00 31.39
C TYR A 5 34.23 -29.49 29.94
N ILE A 6 34.41 -30.83 29.76
CA ILE A 6 34.42 -31.42 28.42
C ILE A 6 33.04 -31.35 27.78
N ILE A 7 31.97 -31.63 28.53
CA ILE A 7 30.59 -31.52 28.03
C ILE A 7 30.23 -30.08 27.66
N ILE A 8 30.62 -29.12 28.47
CA ILE A 8 30.39 -27.68 28.20
C ILE A 8 31.20 -27.24 26.95
N ALA A 9 32.43 -27.67 26.80
CA ALA A 9 33.25 -27.37 25.63
C ALA A 9 32.68 -27.97 24.34
N VAL A 10 32.13 -29.19 24.37
CA VAL A 10 31.46 -29.82 23.22
C VAL A 10 30.15 -29.12 22.87
N LEU A 11 29.38 -28.69 23.86
CA LEU A 11 28.14 -27.89 23.65
C LEU A 11 28.43 -26.50 23.04
N LEU A 12 29.50 -25.82 23.46
CA LEU A 12 29.93 -24.54 22.91
C LEU A 12 30.45 -24.65 21.47
N LEU A 13 31.15 -25.75 21.12
CA LEU A 13 31.59 -26.02 19.75
C LEU A 13 30.42 -26.35 18.80
N GLY A 14 29.37 -26.99 19.30
CA GLY A 14 28.15 -27.28 18.52
C GLY A 14 27.30 -26.05 18.17
N ALA A 15 27.39 -25.01 18.99
CA ALA A 15 26.57 -23.79 18.79
C ALA A 15 27.07 -22.89 17.64
N THR A 16 28.32 -23.07 17.18
CA THR A 16 28.89 -22.25 16.10
C THR A 16 28.72 -22.83 14.69
N ALA A 17 28.21 -24.07 14.59
CA ALA A 17 28.24 -24.84 13.34
C ALA A 17 27.11 -24.46 12.34
N CYS A 18 26.03 -23.83 12.80
CA CYS A 18 24.83 -23.62 11.98
C CYS A 18 24.69 -22.21 11.34
N THR A 19 25.58 -21.27 11.64
CA THR A 19 25.44 -19.89 11.17
C THR A 19 26.37 -19.50 10.02
N LYS A 20 27.30 -20.35 9.63
CA LYS A 20 28.38 -19.99 8.69
C LYS A 20 27.89 -19.56 7.30
N ASN A 21 26.73 -20.03 6.85
CA ASN A 21 26.17 -19.72 5.54
C ASN A 21 24.77 -19.11 5.65
N PHE A 22 24.38 -18.63 6.85
CA PHE A 22 23.03 -18.09 7.08
C PHE A 22 22.73 -16.90 6.16
N GLU A 23 23.65 -15.98 5.99
CA GLU A 23 23.49 -14.82 5.10
C GLU A 23 23.39 -15.26 3.64
N GLU A 24 24.23 -16.21 3.19
CA GLU A 24 24.23 -16.70 1.82
C GLU A 24 22.92 -17.38 1.45
N TYR A 25 22.38 -18.25 2.32
CA TYR A 25 21.12 -18.97 2.07
C TYR A 25 19.88 -18.08 2.26
N ASN A 26 19.97 -17.02 3.04
CA ASN A 26 18.85 -16.09 3.27
C ASN A 26 18.94 -14.80 2.42
N THR A 27 20.00 -14.65 1.64
CA THR A 27 20.08 -13.55 0.68
C THR A 27 19.28 -13.93 -0.58
N ASP A 28 18.21 -13.22 -0.84
CA ASP A 28 17.46 -13.38 -2.11
C ASP A 28 18.28 -12.78 -3.26
N ASN A 29 18.99 -13.63 -3.98
CA ASN A 29 19.77 -13.24 -5.16
C ASN A 29 18.92 -13.08 -6.43
N THR A 30 17.62 -13.39 -6.37
CA THR A 30 16.68 -13.27 -7.49
C THR A 30 15.84 -12.00 -7.40
N GLY A 31 15.73 -11.41 -6.21
CA GLY A 31 15.04 -10.16 -5.97
C GLY A 31 15.83 -8.93 -6.40
N VAL A 32 15.13 -7.87 -6.80
CA VAL A 32 15.74 -6.57 -7.11
C VAL A 32 15.92 -5.79 -5.81
N SER A 33 17.15 -5.44 -5.47
CA SER A 33 17.45 -4.63 -4.28
C SER A 33 17.07 -3.16 -4.48
N THR A 34 16.78 -2.47 -3.38
CA THR A 34 16.51 -1.01 -3.43
C THR A 34 17.68 -0.22 -4.05
N GLY A 35 18.92 -0.70 -3.87
CA GLY A 35 20.10 -0.09 -4.50
C GLY A 35 20.10 -0.18 -6.03
N GLN A 36 19.52 -1.24 -6.58
CA GLN A 36 19.39 -1.42 -8.03
C GLN A 36 18.25 -0.60 -8.64
N LEU A 37 17.27 -0.18 -7.84
CA LEU A 37 16.15 0.66 -8.28
C LEU A 37 16.50 2.16 -8.32
N LYS A 38 17.42 2.61 -7.48
CA LYS A 38 17.75 4.03 -7.31
C LYS A 38 18.23 4.74 -8.57
N PRO A 39 19.14 4.17 -9.43
CA PRO A 39 19.68 4.88 -10.57
C PRO A 39 18.63 5.40 -11.54
N ASP A 40 17.50 4.68 -11.68
CA ASP A 40 16.41 5.02 -12.62
C ASP A 40 15.19 5.60 -11.88
N PHE A 41 15.33 5.95 -10.60
CA PHE A 41 14.23 6.38 -9.73
C PHE A 41 13.05 5.39 -9.69
N ASN A 42 13.30 4.14 -9.99
CA ASN A 42 12.29 3.08 -9.88
C ASN A 42 11.87 2.81 -8.44
N ASP A 43 12.70 3.19 -7.46
CA ASP A 43 12.36 3.18 -6.03
C ASP A 43 11.28 4.22 -5.67
N VAL A 44 10.97 5.14 -6.58
CA VAL A 44 9.80 6.02 -6.55
C VAL A 44 8.69 5.44 -7.42
N GLY A 45 9.00 5.23 -8.70
CA GLY A 45 8.00 4.97 -9.74
C GLY A 45 7.20 3.70 -9.54
N ILE A 46 7.84 2.58 -9.24
CA ILE A 46 7.12 1.30 -9.12
C ILE A 46 6.07 1.31 -8.00
N TYR A 47 6.36 1.98 -6.89
CA TYR A 47 5.46 2.05 -5.76
C TYR A 47 4.30 3.03 -6.00
N LEU A 48 4.57 4.18 -6.63
CA LEU A 48 3.53 5.15 -6.95
C LEU A 48 2.58 4.59 -8.01
N LEU A 49 3.11 4.03 -9.09
CA LEU A 49 2.33 3.39 -10.15
C LEU A 49 1.44 2.25 -9.62
N GLN A 50 1.95 1.45 -8.67
CA GLN A 50 1.15 0.41 -8.04
C GLN A 50 -0.03 1.00 -7.27
N ALA A 51 0.22 2.05 -6.47
CA ALA A 51 -0.82 2.70 -5.68
C ALA A 51 -1.87 3.36 -6.58
N GLU A 52 -1.48 4.13 -7.60
CA GLU A 52 -2.39 4.77 -8.55
C GLU A 52 -3.28 3.77 -9.29
N ARG A 53 -2.70 2.69 -9.82
CA ARG A 53 -3.46 1.63 -10.48
C ARG A 53 -4.49 0.98 -9.58
N SER A 54 -4.27 1.00 -8.28
CA SER A 54 -5.13 0.32 -7.31
C SER A 54 -6.32 1.17 -6.85
N ILE A 55 -6.34 2.48 -7.18
CA ILE A 55 -7.50 3.34 -6.89
C ILE A 55 -8.70 2.92 -7.72
N ILE A 56 -8.53 2.77 -9.04
CA ILE A 56 -9.55 2.29 -9.96
C ILE A 56 -8.90 1.26 -10.89
N ASN A 57 -8.94 0.01 -10.49
CA ASN A 57 -8.34 -1.07 -11.26
C ASN A 57 -9.39 -1.78 -12.10
N PHE A 58 -9.41 -1.51 -13.41
CA PHE A 58 -10.28 -2.18 -14.38
C PHE A 58 -9.58 -3.32 -15.14
N SER A 59 -8.39 -3.72 -14.74
CA SER A 59 -7.65 -4.76 -15.43
C SER A 59 -8.40 -6.09 -15.35
N GLY A 60 -9.06 -6.41 -16.40
CA GLY A 60 -9.58 -7.72 -16.81
C GLY A 60 -10.39 -8.55 -15.84
N GLY A 61 -11.51 -9.08 -16.29
CA GLY A 61 -12.34 -9.96 -15.50
C GLY A 61 -11.54 -11.14 -14.93
N GLY A 62 -11.67 -11.36 -13.60
CA GLY A 62 -10.98 -12.42 -12.88
C GLY A 62 -9.81 -11.96 -12.02
N ASP A 63 -9.33 -10.74 -12.15
CA ASP A 63 -8.40 -10.17 -11.17
C ASP A 63 -9.18 -9.85 -9.87
N PRO A 64 -8.88 -10.52 -8.75
CA PRO A 64 -9.55 -10.25 -7.48
C PRO A 64 -9.30 -8.83 -6.96
N ASN A 65 -8.27 -8.14 -7.47
CA ASN A 65 -8.00 -6.74 -7.15
C ASN A 65 -8.78 -5.77 -8.03
N SER A 66 -9.59 -6.25 -8.97
CA SER A 66 -10.35 -5.39 -9.88
C SER A 66 -11.39 -4.54 -9.12
N TYR A 67 -11.72 -3.39 -9.68
CA TYR A 67 -12.78 -2.53 -9.18
C TYR A 67 -14.13 -3.27 -9.05
N GLN A 68 -14.39 -4.25 -9.91
CA GLN A 68 -15.56 -5.10 -9.82
C GLN A 68 -15.72 -5.73 -8.43
N VAL A 69 -14.67 -6.33 -7.89
CA VAL A 69 -14.75 -7.00 -6.58
C VAL A 69 -14.72 -5.99 -5.44
N GLN A 70 -13.92 -4.93 -5.55
CA GLN A 70 -13.79 -3.93 -4.50
C GLN A 70 -15.05 -3.08 -4.32
N GLN A 71 -15.69 -2.69 -5.40
CA GLN A 71 -16.77 -1.73 -5.41
C GLN A 71 -18.07 -2.34 -5.94
N ASN A 72 -18.04 -2.92 -7.14
CA ASN A 72 -19.24 -3.29 -7.89
C ASN A 72 -20.02 -4.41 -7.21
N LEU A 73 -19.32 -5.48 -6.75
CA LEU A 73 -19.93 -6.60 -6.03
C LEU A 73 -20.21 -6.32 -4.54
N ASN A 74 -19.88 -5.14 -4.08
CA ASN A 74 -20.11 -4.69 -2.70
C ASN A 74 -21.02 -3.44 -2.67
N ALA A 75 -20.41 -2.26 -2.65
CA ALA A 75 -21.12 -1.02 -2.39
C ALA A 75 -22.24 -0.74 -3.42
N ASP A 76 -21.96 -1.00 -4.70
CA ASP A 76 -22.94 -0.75 -5.77
C ASP A 76 -24.15 -1.70 -5.68
N LEU A 77 -23.94 -2.93 -5.22
CA LEU A 77 -25.05 -3.86 -4.99
C LEU A 77 -25.85 -3.52 -3.73
N PHE A 78 -25.17 -3.21 -2.62
CA PHE A 78 -25.87 -2.86 -1.37
C PHE A 78 -26.61 -1.53 -1.46
N SER A 79 -26.09 -0.57 -2.21
CA SER A 79 -26.75 0.71 -2.46
C SER A 79 -27.97 0.61 -3.39
N GLY A 80 -28.13 -0.52 -4.09
CA GLY A 80 -29.19 -0.72 -5.06
C GLY A 80 -28.99 -0.01 -6.40
N TYR A 81 -27.81 0.56 -6.67
CA TYR A 81 -27.50 1.12 -7.98
C TYR A 81 -27.34 0.05 -9.05
N PHE A 82 -26.93 -1.15 -8.66
CA PHE A 82 -26.83 -2.31 -9.55
C PHE A 82 -27.64 -3.48 -9.03
N MET A 83 -28.24 -4.21 -9.94
CA MET A 83 -28.89 -5.47 -9.65
C MET A 83 -28.49 -6.51 -10.69
N SER A 84 -28.55 -7.77 -10.31
CA SER A 84 -28.37 -8.87 -11.26
C SER A 84 -29.75 -9.28 -11.81
N PRO A 85 -29.99 -9.13 -13.12
CA PRO A 85 -31.25 -9.61 -13.73
C PRO A 85 -31.34 -11.12 -13.73
N ASN A 86 -30.22 -11.81 -13.72
CA ASN A 86 -30.15 -13.27 -13.65
C ASN A 86 -29.41 -13.70 -12.37
N PRO A 87 -29.95 -14.63 -11.60
CA PRO A 87 -29.23 -15.18 -10.47
C PRO A 87 -27.88 -15.75 -10.90
N PHE A 88 -26.82 -15.43 -10.17
CA PHE A 88 -25.50 -15.99 -10.37
C PHE A 88 -24.96 -16.53 -9.04
N ASN A 89 -23.89 -17.31 -9.11
CA ASN A 89 -23.28 -17.96 -7.95
C ASN A 89 -24.31 -18.79 -7.13
N GLY A 90 -25.24 -19.48 -7.80
CA GLY A 90 -26.27 -20.28 -7.15
C GLY A 90 -27.26 -19.48 -6.29
N GLY A 91 -27.45 -18.19 -6.59
CA GLY A 91 -28.24 -17.27 -5.79
C GLY A 91 -27.56 -16.81 -4.49
N ARG A 92 -26.30 -17.18 -4.28
CA ARG A 92 -25.51 -16.79 -3.12
C ARG A 92 -24.59 -15.64 -3.50
N ASN A 93 -25.03 -14.43 -3.32
CA ASN A 93 -24.26 -13.22 -3.61
C ASN A 93 -24.82 -12.03 -2.83
N ASN A 94 -24.09 -10.91 -2.86
CA ASN A 94 -24.44 -9.73 -2.08
C ASN A 94 -25.82 -9.12 -2.44
N THR A 95 -26.35 -9.35 -3.66
CA THR A 95 -27.70 -8.86 -4.03
C THR A 95 -28.81 -9.51 -3.20
N ASN A 96 -28.57 -10.70 -2.70
CA ASN A 96 -29.51 -11.44 -1.84
C ASN A 96 -29.12 -11.37 -0.36
N TYR A 97 -28.27 -10.40 0.01
CA TYR A 97 -27.71 -10.26 1.36
C TYR A 97 -26.97 -11.52 1.85
N PHE A 98 -26.52 -12.37 0.91
CA PHE A 98 -25.61 -13.46 1.21
C PHE A 98 -24.18 -12.91 1.16
N MET A 99 -23.61 -12.69 2.35
CA MET A 99 -22.29 -12.06 2.49
C MET A 99 -21.19 -12.97 1.96
N MET A 100 -20.62 -12.60 0.82
CA MET A 100 -19.47 -13.28 0.23
C MET A 100 -18.19 -12.77 0.88
N SER A 101 -17.64 -13.51 1.83
CA SER A 101 -16.49 -13.08 2.63
C SER A 101 -15.27 -12.66 1.77
N GLY A 102 -15.00 -13.39 0.68
CA GLY A 102 -13.91 -13.03 -0.25
C GLY A 102 -14.13 -11.69 -0.95
N TRP A 103 -15.36 -11.37 -1.32
CA TRP A 103 -15.68 -10.07 -1.94
C TRP A 103 -15.66 -8.95 -0.92
N ASN A 104 -16.27 -9.20 0.24
CA ASN A 104 -16.37 -8.20 1.29
C ASN A 104 -15.03 -7.86 1.96
N GLY A 105 -14.02 -8.72 1.83
CA GLY A 105 -12.66 -8.46 2.32
C GLY A 105 -11.74 -7.76 1.32
N GLU A 106 -12.11 -7.70 0.02
CA GLU A 106 -11.17 -7.33 -1.03
C GLU A 106 -10.77 -5.85 -0.98
N ALA A 107 -11.69 -4.93 -0.69
CA ALA A 107 -11.36 -3.52 -0.57
C ALA A 107 -10.37 -3.25 0.58
N PHE A 108 -10.48 -3.99 1.70
CA PHE A 108 -9.52 -3.90 2.79
C PHE A 108 -8.14 -4.40 2.35
N LYS A 109 -8.09 -5.56 1.74
CA LYS A 109 -6.85 -6.17 1.24
C LYS A 109 -6.14 -5.27 0.24
N VAL A 110 -6.85 -4.75 -0.77
CA VAL A 110 -6.26 -3.85 -1.76
C VAL A 110 -5.79 -2.55 -1.13
N GLY A 111 -6.58 -1.95 -0.23
CA GLY A 111 -6.20 -0.73 0.49
C GLY A 111 -4.86 -0.88 1.20
N TYR A 112 -4.65 -1.98 1.93
CA TYR A 112 -3.41 -2.17 2.68
C TYR A 112 -2.25 -2.69 1.85
N LEU A 113 -2.47 -3.67 0.97
CA LEU A 113 -1.37 -4.28 0.22
C LEU A 113 -0.95 -3.45 -1.00
N ASN A 114 -1.92 -2.83 -1.68
CA ASN A 114 -1.64 -2.22 -2.96
C ASN A 114 -1.58 -0.68 -2.89
N ILE A 115 -2.05 -0.06 -1.80
CA ILE A 115 -2.01 1.39 -1.59
C ILE A 115 -1.11 1.75 -0.40
N MET A 116 -1.48 1.35 0.82
CA MET A 116 -0.72 1.73 2.02
C MET A 116 0.71 1.17 2.02
N SER A 117 0.89 -0.10 1.65
CA SER A 117 2.21 -0.74 1.66
C SER A 117 3.19 -0.07 0.69
N PRO A 118 2.88 0.14 -0.60
CA PRO A 118 3.80 0.84 -1.50
C PRO A 118 4.05 2.30 -1.07
N ILE A 119 3.05 3.03 -0.58
CA ILE A 119 3.27 4.40 -0.09
C ILE A 119 4.15 4.40 1.17
N SER A 120 4.01 3.42 2.05
CA SER A 120 4.93 3.24 3.18
C SER A 120 6.38 2.97 2.72
N LYS A 121 6.57 2.29 1.57
CA LYS A 121 7.91 2.11 0.97
C LYS A 121 8.49 3.42 0.46
N LEU A 122 7.69 4.29 -0.15
CA LEU A 122 8.14 5.64 -0.52
C LEU A 122 8.66 6.41 0.70
N ARG A 123 7.95 6.36 1.83
CA ARG A 123 8.42 6.98 3.08
C ARG A 123 9.70 6.32 3.60
N THR A 124 9.80 5.00 3.56
CA THR A 124 11.03 4.28 3.96
C THR A 124 12.21 4.68 3.08
N ASN A 125 11.97 4.92 1.80
CA ASN A 125 12.98 5.42 0.85
C ASN A 125 13.25 6.93 0.98
N ARG A 126 12.63 7.61 1.95
CA ARG A 126 12.82 9.04 2.24
C ARG A 126 12.31 9.97 1.14
N ILE A 127 11.35 9.52 0.35
CA ILE A 127 10.74 10.34 -0.73
C ILE A 127 9.98 11.53 -0.13
N ASP A 128 9.41 11.35 1.06
CA ASP A 128 8.75 12.40 1.84
C ASP A 128 9.62 13.65 2.09
N THR A 129 10.92 13.47 2.18
CA THR A 129 11.91 14.55 2.41
C THR A 129 12.71 14.90 1.17
N ALA A 130 13.02 13.92 0.32
CA ALA A 130 13.83 14.13 -0.88
C ALA A 130 13.03 14.81 -2.01
N PHE A 131 11.75 14.46 -2.16
CA PHE A 131 10.87 14.96 -3.23
C PHE A 131 9.48 15.30 -2.69
N PRO A 132 9.31 16.40 -1.93
CA PRO A 132 8.04 16.73 -1.26
C PRO A 132 6.83 16.83 -2.19
N ALA A 133 7.02 17.25 -3.45
CA ALA A 133 5.93 17.31 -4.44
C ALA A 133 5.46 15.89 -4.86
N VAL A 134 6.39 14.97 -5.06
CA VAL A 134 6.08 13.56 -5.37
C VAL A 134 5.40 12.89 -4.17
N TRP A 135 5.89 13.19 -2.97
CA TRP A 135 5.25 12.71 -1.74
C TRP A 135 3.82 13.26 -1.58
N ALA A 136 3.58 14.51 -1.96
CA ALA A 136 2.25 15.09 -1.97
C ALA A 136 1.27 14.31 -2.86
N VAL A 137 1.71 13.93 -4.07
CA VAL A 137 0.92 13.06 -4.95
C VAL A 137 0.64 11.72 -4.27
N ALA A 138 1.64 11.10 -3.66
CA ALA A 138 1.46 9.84 -2.94
C ALA A 138 0.46 9.96 -1.78
N GLN A 139 0.46 11.07 -1.05
CA GLN A 139 -0.53 11.34 0.01
C GLN A 139 -1.95 11.48 -0.55
N ILE A 140 -2.13 12.21 -1.65
CA ILE A 140 -3.44 12.34 -2.31
C ILE A 140 -3.95 10.97 -2.75
N VAL A 141 -3.11 10.15 -3.39
CA VAL A 141 -3.42 8.78 -3.81
C VAL A 141 -3.78 7.91 -2.59
N GLN A 142 -3.03 8.04 -1.50
CA GLN A 142 -3.32 7.32 -0.25
C GLN A 142 -4.70 7.69 0.30
N VAL A 143 -5.01 8.98 0.40
CA VAL A 143 -6.31 9.44 0.88
C VAL A 143 -7.44 8.95 -0.02
N ALA A 144 -7.28 9.07 -1.36
CA ALA A 144 -8.28 8.62 -2.32
C ALA A 144 -8.59 7.12 -2.20
N GLY A 145 -7.57 6.29 -1.97
CA GLY A 145 -7.77 4.86 -1.80
C GLY A 145 -8.31 4.46 -0.43
N MET A 146 -7.77 5.06 0.63
CA MET A 146 -8.12 4.67 2.00
C MET A 146 -9.46 5.27 2.48
N SER A 147 -9.96 6.33 1.84
CA SER A 147 -11.32 6.83 2.09
C SER A 147 -12.35 5.74 1.78
N ARG A 148 -12.22 5.05 0.63
CA ARG A 148 -13.09 3.91 0.31
C ARG A 148 -13.04 2.82 1.38
N VAL A 149 -11.86 2.52 1.90
CA VAL A 149 -11.70 1.47 2.92
C VAL A 149 -12.44 1.83 4.20
N THR A 150 -12.26 3.06 4.71
CA THR A 150 -12.98 3.50 5.92
C THR A 150 -14.49 3.67 5.69
N ASP A 151 -14.90 4.04 4.47
CA ASP A 151 -16.34 4.15 4.14
C ASP A 151 -17.05 2.79 4.12
N ILE A 152 -16.33 1.73 3.72
CA ILE A 152 -16.87 0.37 3.72
C ILE A 152 -16.85 -0.24 5.14
N TYR A 153 -15.75 -0.07 5.88
CA TYR A 153 -15.51 -0.81 7.11
C TYR A 153 -15.67 0.03 8.39
N GLY A 154 -15.80 1.35 8.28
CA GLY A 154 -15.81 2.26 9.43
C GLY A 154 -14.40 2.41 10.03
N PRO A 155 -14.20 2.14 11.33
CA PRO A 155 -12.87 2.20 11.95
C PRO A 155 -11.88 1.24 11.28
N ILE A 156 -10.67 1.73 11.00
CA ILE A 156 -9.57 0.94 10.41
C ILE A 156 -8.22 1.35 11.03
N PRO A 157 -7.17 0.52 11.02
CA PRO A 157 -5.84 0.89 11.49
C PRO A 157 -5.14 1.79 10.48
N TYR A 158 -5.26 3.11 10.60
CA TYR A 158 -4.72 4.08 9.65
C TYR A 158 -3.48 4.83 10.15
N SER A 159 -3.57 5.49 11.31
CA SER A 159 -2.53 6.43 11.78
C SER A 159 -1.16 5.77 12.04
N LYS A 160 -1.16 4.49 12.38
CA LYS A 160 0.05 3.71 12.69
C LYS A 160 0.34 2.64 11.66
N ALA A 161 -0.39 2.61 10.54
CA ALA A 161 -0.14 1.66 9.47
C ALA A 161 1.25 1.87 8.86
N GLY A 162 1.93 0.78 8.49
CA GLY A 162 3.32 0.81 8.05
C GLY A 162 4.37 0.88 9.16
N SER A 163 3.96 0.92 10.45
CA SER A 163 4.89 0.72 11.56
C SER A 163 5.30 -0.75 11.69
N SER A 164 6.38 -1.01 12.44
CA SER A 164 6.85 -2.39 12.71
C SER A 164 5.96 -3.19 13.66
N LYS A 165 4.86 -2.60 14.17
CA LYS A 165 3.93 -3.28 15.07
C LYS A 165 2.95 -4.15 14.30
N THR A 166 2.62 -5.30 14.84
CA THR A 166 1.65 -6.25 14.27
C THR A 166 0.24 -6.10 14.89
N ASP A 167 0.13 -5.49 16.07
CA ASP A 167 -1.09 -5.26 16.82
C ASP A 167 -1.50 -3.77 16.74
N LEU A 168 -1.99 -3.35 15.60
CA LEU A 168 -2.41 -1.95 15.41
C LEU A 168 -3.84 -1.74 15.91
N ALA A 169 -4.02 -0.72 16.76
CA ALA A 169 -5.35 -0.28 17.14
C ALA A 169 -6.08 0.33 15.93
N TYR A 170 -7.39 0.15 15.90
CA TYR A 170 -8.25 0.82 14.93
C TYR A 170 -8.43 2.28 15.31
N ASP A 171 -8.26 3.16 14.35
CA ASP A 171 -8.63 4.57 14.49
C ASP A 171 -10.12 4.72 14.19
N SER A 172 -10.81 5.66 14.86
CA SER A 172 -12.19 5.97 14.53
C SER A 172 -12.31 6.57 13.13
N GLN A 173 -13.43 6.37 12.43
CA GLN A 173 -13.63 6.98 11.11
C GLN A 173 -13.50 8.51 11.18
N GLU A 174 -14.00 9.13 12.24
CA GLU A 174 -13.85 10.58 12.46
C GLU A 174 -12.38 11.02 12.52
N ASP A 175 -11.54 10.30 13.27
CA ASP A 175 -10.11 10.63 13.38
C ASP A 175 -9.36 10.38 12.05
N ILE A 176 -9.78 9.35 11.31
CA ILE A 176 -9.23 9.07 9.98
C ILE A 176 -9.54 10.22 9.02
N TYR A 177 -10.78 10.71 8.97
CA TYR A 177 -11.15 11.84 8.12
C TYR A 177 -10.46 13.14 8.52
N LYS A 178 -10.33 13.42 9.82
CA LYS A 178 -9.51 14.55 10.28
C LYS A 178 -8.07 14.44 9.78
N ARG A 179 -7.52 13.24 9.79
CA ARG A 179 -6.18 12.97 9.28
C ARG A 179 -6.10 13.15 7.77
N PHE A 180 -7.09 12.70 7.01
CA PHE A 180 -7.17 12.91 5.56
C PHE A 180 -7.10 14.40 5.20
N PHE A 181 -7.87 15.25 5.87
CA PHE A 181 -7.84 16.69 5.61
C PHE A 181 -6.46 17.30 5.91
N LEU A 182 -5.82 16.94 7.01
CA LEU A 182 -4.47 17.40 7.33
C LEU A 182 -3.43 16.94 6.29
N GLU A 183 -3.55 15.72 5.79
CA GLU A 183 -2.67 15.17 4.77
C GLU A 183 -2.88 15.87 3.43
N LEU A 184 -4.12 16.16 3.04
CA LEU A 184 -4.45 16.91 1.82
C LEU A 184 -4.02 18.37 1.90
N ASP A 185 -4.18 19.03 3.04
CA ASP A 185 -3.69 20.41 3.24
C ASP A 185 -2.17 20.47 3.10
N THR A 186 -1.47 19.50 3.69
CA THR A 186 -0.01 19.38 3.59
C THR A 186 0.42 19.11 2.15
N ALA A 187 -0.27 18.20 1.47
CA ALA A 187 0.01 17.87 0.07
C ALA A 187 -0.19 19.09 -0.83
N THR A 188 -1.30 19.80 -0.68
CA THR A 188 -1.58 21.03 -1.43
C THR A 188 -0.51 22.08 -1.23
N ALA A 189 -0.08 22.32 0.02
CA ALA A 189 0.99 23.27 0.33
C ALA A 189 2.31 22.87 -0.32
N ASN A 190 2.68 21.59 -0.28
CA ASN A 190 3.91 21.09 -0.90
C ASN A 190 3.88 21.22 -2.44
N LEU A 191 2.75 20.96 -3.07
CA LEU A 191 2.57 21.12 -4.52
C LEU A 191 2.68 22.58 -4.92
N GLN A 192 2.00 23.49 -4.21
CA GLN A 192 2.06 24.93 -4.48
C GLN A 192 3.49 25.49 -4.30
N ASN A 193 4.18 25.05 -3.24
CA ASN A 193 5.57 25.47 -3.00
C ASN A 193 6.48 25.01 -4.14
N TYR A 194 6.34 23.77 -4.59
CA TYR A 194 7.12 23.24 -5.71
C TYR A 194 6.86 24.02 -7.01
N ILE A 195 5.59 24.24 -7.36
CA ILE A 195 5.20 24.99 -8.56
C ILE A 195 5.76 26.42 -8.51
N ASN A 196 5.68 27.09 -7.36
CA ASN A 196 6.12 28.46 -7.19
C ASN A 196 7.67 28.58 -7.15
N SER A 197 8.38 27.55 -6.73
CA SER A 197 9.85 27.56 -6.65
C SER A 197 10.51 27.49 -8.03
N GLY A 198 9.83 26.94 -9.04
CA GLY A 198 10.43 26.63 -10.33
C GLY A 198 11.49 25.52 -10.30
N GLU A 199 11.59 24.80 -9.18
CA GLU A 199 12.49 23.68 -9.00
C GLU A 199 12.17 22.55 -9.99
N GLN A 200 13.20 21.81 -10.41
CA GLN A 200 13.03 20.69 -11.33
C GLN A 200 13.43 19.39 -10.64
N LEU A 201 12.64 18.33 -10.86
CA LEU A 201 13.01 16.99 -10.43
C LEU A 201 14.18 16.46 -11.26
N PRO A 202 15.06 15.63 -10.69
CA PRO A 202 16.15 14.99 -11.43
C PRO A 202 15.69 13.88 -12.38
N PHE A 203 14.38 13.68 -12.51
CA PHE A 203 13.73 12.68 -13.37
C PHE A 203 12.42 13.22 -13.95
N THR A 204 11.93 12.56 -15.00
CA THR A 204 10.66 12.90 -15.64
C THR A 204 9.50 12.25 -14.87
N PHE A 205 8.78 13.04 -14.07
CA PHE A 205 7.69 12.53 -13.24
C PHE A 205 6.54 11.92 -14.04
N ALA A 206 6.33 12.38 -15.29
CA ALA A 206 5.35 11.81 -16.21
C ALA A 206 5.51 10.28 -16.41
N ASN A 207 6.70 9.73 -16.26
CA ASN A 207 6.94 8.29 -16.34
C ASN A 207 6.31 7.51 -15.19
N PHE A 208 5.95 8.20 -14.10
CA PHE A 208 5.49 7.63 -12.84
C PHE A 208 4.10 8.12 -12.41
N ASP A 209 3.43 8.91 -13.26
CA ASP A 209 2.10 9.45 -13.02
C ASP A 209 1.14 9.06 -14.14
N LEU A 210 0.21 8.17 -13.82
CA LEU A 210 -0.79 7.65 -14.76
C LEU A 210 -2.01 8.56 -14.91
N VAL A 211 -2.18 9.54 -14.01
CA VAL A 211 -3.41 10.33 -13.90
C VAL A 211 -3.26 11.63 -14.68
N TYR A 212 -2.23 12.41 -14.39
CA TYR A 212 -2.04 13.73 -14.99
C TYR A 212 -0.74 13.90 -15.76
N ASN A 213 -0.04 12.78 -16.03
CA ASN A 213 1.17 12.76 -16.84
C ASN A 213 2.25 13.73 -16.33
N GLY A 214 2.43 13.77 -15.02
CA GLY A 214 3.45 14.59 -14.35
C GLY A 214 3.06 16.05 -14.11
N ASP A 215 1.83 16.45 -14.39
CA ASP A 215 1.34 17.81 -14.18
C ASP A 215 0.91 18.01 -12.71
N PHE A 216 1.82 18.53 -11.91
CA PHE A 216 1.58 18.82 -10.48
C PHE A 216 0.47 19.86 -10.24
N SER A 217 0.17 20.72 -11.22
CA SER A 217 -0.88 21.73 -11.07
C SER A 217 -2.28 21.12 -11.08
N LYS A 218 -2.42 19.95 -11.69
CA LYS A 218 -3.68 19.21 -11.72
C LYS A 218 -3.91 18.36 -10.47
N TRP A 219 -2.84 17.97 -9.82
CA TRP A 219 -2.91 17.28 -8.56
C TRP A 219 -3.35 18.23 -7.44
#